data_ca3713171ced4c62d8a6e3a18c02b4a7
#
_entry.id   ca3713171ced4c62d8a6e3a18c02b4a7
#
_cell.length_a   1.000
_cell.length_b   1.000
_cell.length_c   1.000
_cell.angle_alpha   90.00
_cell.angle_beta   90.00
_cell.angle_gamma   90.00
#
_symmetry.space_group_name_H-M   'P 1'
#
loop_
_entity.id
_entity.type
_entity.pdbx_description
1 polymer ?
#
loop_
_entity_poly.entity_id
_entity_poly.type
_entity_poly.pdbx_seq_one_letter_code
_entity_poly.pdbx_strand_id
1 'polypeptide(L)'
;MGMFVNPNAAAFQCAVNSEVYIDKTGLLEYTNKVLGTNARFICNSRPRRFGKSVTVDMLTAYYSKGCDTEKMFSGLEISKCPDFYEHLNKYDVIHFDVQWCCISAGSSENLISYITNIVVSELRETYPEVNLEENSTIYGAMARINTALGKQFIVIIDEWDVLIRDEAHNQAAQEIYIDFLRNMFKGIEASKYIALAYLTGILPIKKLKTQSALNNFTQFTMLNAGPLTPYIGFNEDEVIDLCEKYEIDFAEVRRWYDGYRLGDYHVYNPNALVNLTIMRTFQSYWSQTGTYLSILPLINMDFDGLRTSIIEMLSGSSVEVNVNEFQNDMVSFADFVFIPKPLYRDDYPALLVELKWNKDAETALNQIKERKYPESLQQYTGDILLVGINYDKKEKVHQCVIEKWFPLCI
;
A
#
# COMPACT_ATOMS: atom_id res chain seq x y z
N MET A 1 10.02 -25.90 10.23
CA MET A 1 9.62 -24.94 9.18
C MET A 1 8.23 -25.29 8.72
N GLY A 2 7.30 -24.36 8.88
CA GLY A 2 5.93 -24.49 8.40
C GLY A 2 5.70 -23.66 7.13
N MET A 3 4.49 -23.75 6.60
CA MET A 3 4.05 -22.91 5.48
C MET A 3 3.85 -21.45 5.93
N PHE A 4 3.23 -21.25 7.09
CA PHE A 4 2.95 -19.95 7.67
C PHE A 4 3.78 -19.65 8.91
N VAL A 5 4.15 -20.68 9.71
CA VAL A 5 4.95 -20.51 10.92
C VAL A 5 6.41 -20.79 10.61
N ASN A 6 7.25 -19.81 10.82
CA ASN A 6 8.67 -19.85 10.53
C ASN A 6 8.98 -20.31 9.09
N PRO A 7 8.39 -19.65 8.07
CA PRO A 7 8.63 -20.00 6.68
C PRO A 7 10.09 -19.77 6.29
N ASN A 8 10.50 -20.37 5.17
CA ASN A 8 11.86 -20.24 4.65
C ASN A 8 12.08 -18.92 3.89
N ALA A 9 13.32 -18.68 3.47
CA ALA A 9 13.74 -17.47 2.78
C ALA A 9 13.71 -17.56 1.23
N ALA A 10 13.09 -18.61 0.66
CA ALA A 10 13.19 -18.87 -0.78
C ALA A 10 12.65 -17.73 -1.65
N ALA A 11 11.55 -17.10 -1.22
CA ALA A 11 10.96 -15.99 -1.96
C ALA A 11 11.90 -14.77 -2.01
N PHE A 12 12.48 -14.39 -0.87
CA PHE A 12 13.45 -13.29 -0.85
C PHE A 12 14.74 -13.65 -1.58
N GLN A 13 15.21 -14.90 -1.51
CA GLN A 13 16.36 -15.34 -2.30
C GLN A 13 16.12 -15.19 -3.79
N CYS A 14 14.92 -15.49 -4.28
CA CYS A 14 14.57 -15.25 -5.69
C CYS A 14 14.65 -13.75 -6.04
N ALA A 15 14.19 -12.88 -5.16
CA ALA A 15 14.27 -11.43 -5.38
C ALA A 15 15.72 -10.93 -5.44
N VAL A 16 16.56 -11.35 -4.50
CA VAL A 16 17.99 -10.98 -4.46
C VAL A 16 18.76 -11.50 -5.69
N ASN A 17 18.38 -12.66 -6.19
CA ASN A 17 19.00 -13.27 -7.38
C ASN A 17 18.49 -12.69 -8.70
N SER A 18 17.51 -11.77 -8.67
CA SER A 18 16.96 -11.17 -9.89
C SER A 18 17.98 -10.27 -10.56
N GLU A 19 17.95 -10.19 -11.90
CA GLU A 19 18.85 -9.34 -12.69
C GLU A 19 18.81 -7.87 -12.23
N VAL A 20 17.62 -7.38 -11.89
CA VAL A 20 17.41 -6.06 -11.31
C VAL A 20 16.93 -6.22 -9.87
N TYR A 21 17.81 -6.00 -8.94
CA TYR A 21 17.52 -5.94 -7.50
C TYR A 21 18.08 -4.63 -6.93
N ILE A 22 17.26 -3.90 -6.23
CA ILE A 22 17.63 -2.70 -5.47
C ILE A 22 17.50 -3.02 -3.99
N ASP A 23 18.59 -2.80 -3.25
CA ASP A 23 18.65 -3.10 -1.82
C ASP A 23 17.78 -2.14 -1.01
N LYS A 24 16.77 -2.69 -0.35
CA LYS A 24 15.87 -1.98 0.57
C LYS A 24 15.96 -2.52 2.00
N THR A 25 17.01 -3.28 2.30
CA THR A 25 17.16 -3.90 3.63
C THR A 25 17.40 -2.88 4.74
N GLY A 26 17.74 -1.64 4.44
CA GLY A 26 17.76 -0.55 5.42
C GLY A 26 16.42 -0.31 6.11
N LEU A 27 15.28 -0.74 5.52
CA LEU A 27 13.98 -0.75 6.21
C LEU A 27 14.01 -1.57 7.51
N LEU A 28 14.83 -2.60 7.56
CA LEU A 28 14.98 -3.46 8.75
C LEU A 28 15.55 -2.71 9.96
N GLU A 29 16.37 -1.68 9.75
CA GLU A 29 16.83 -0.81 10.83
C GLU A 29 15.65 -0.14 11.56
N TYR A 30 14.68 0.36 10.79
CA TYR A 30 13.46 0.93 11.38
C TYR A 30 12.64 -0.14 12.11
N THR A 31 12.44 -1.32 11.52
CA THR A 31 11.65 -2.37 12.17
C THR A 31 12.34 -2.94 13.40
N ASN A 32 13.67 -3.09 13.40
CA ASN A 32 14.46 -3.44 14.59
C ASN A 32 14.23 -2.45 15.73
N LYS A 33 14.31 -1.15 15.44
CA LYS A 33 14.14 -0.06 16.41
C LYS A 33 12.77 -0.06 17.09
N VAL A 34 11.72 -0.49 16.39
CA VAL A 34 10.36 -0.49 16.94
C VAL A 34 9.92 -1.81 17.55
N LEU A 35 10.70 -2.88 17.40
CA LEU A 35 10.45 -4.17 18.04
C LEU A 35 10.18 -4.01 19.53
N GLY A 36 9.13 -4.64 20.04
CA GLY A 36 8.76 -4.60 21.46
C GLY A 36 8.28 -3.24 21.97
N THR A 37 8.23 -2.18 21.15
CA THR A 37 7.76 -0.85 21.55
C THR A 37 6.27 -0.64 21.23
N ASN A 38 5.71 0.49 21.60
CA ASN A 38 4.33 0.86 21.22
C ASN A 38 4.17 1.12 19.71
N ALA A 39 5.26 1.36 18.98
CA ALA A 39 5.28 1.58 17.54
C ALA A 39 5.43 0.28 16.72
N ARG A 40 5.37 -0.88 17.37
CA ARG A 40 5.54 -2.21 16.75
C ARG A 40 4.45 -2.61 15.74
N PHE A 41 3.32 -1.92 15.72
CA PHE A 41 2.22 -2.21 14.83
C PHE A 41 2.32 -1.30 13.61
N ILE A 42 2.71 -1.85 12.47
CA ILE A 42 2.98 -1.13 11.22
C ILE A 42 1.99 -1.57 10.16
N CYS A 43 1.32 -0.61 9.51
CA CYS A 43 0.60 -0.83 8.28
C CYS A 43 1.20 0.01 7.16
N ASN A 44 1.67 -0.65 6.11
CA ASN A 44 2.35 -0.02 5.00
C ASN A 44 1.53 -0.20 3.71
N SER A 45 0.75 0.84 3.39
CA SER A 45 -0.16 0.82 2.24
C SER A 45 0.49 1.47 1.03
N ARG A 46 0.52 0.74 -0.09
CA ARG A 46 1.13 1.18 -1.35
C ARG A 46 0.39 0.65 -2.56
N PRO A 47 0.46 1.34 -3.71
CA PRO A 47 -0.08 0.82 -4.95
C PRO A 47 0.49 -0.55 -5.31
N ARG A 48 -0.18 -1.25 -6.21
CA ARG A 48 0.35 -2.50 -6.77
C ARG A 48 1.71 -2.28 -7.43
N ARG A 49 2.58 -3.29 -7.33
CA ARG A 49 3.92 -3.33 -7.98
C ARG A 49 4.96 -2.34 -7.41
N PHE A 50 4.75 -1.88 -6.18
CA PHE A 50 5.73 -1.11 -5.41
C PHE A 50 6.60 -1.97 -4.48
N GLY A 51 6.73 -3.26 -4.75
CA GLY A 51 7.61 -4.15 -4.00
C GLY A 51 7.09 -4.60 -2.62
N LYS A 52 5.76 -4.51 -2.36
CA LYS A 52 5.17 -4.92 -1.07
C LYS A 52 5.54 -6.35 -0.68
N SER A 53 5.29 -7.32 -1.56
CA SER A 53 5.57 -8.73 -1.28
C SER A 53 7.06 -8.98 -1.10
N VAL A 54 7.94 -8.33 -1.88
CA VAL A 54 9.40 -8.41 -1.67
C VAL A 54 9.79 -7.88 -0.29
N THR A 55 9.12 -6.84 0.20
CA THR A 55 9.36 -6.30 1.55
C THR A 55 8.97 -7.30 2.64
N VAL A 56 7.81 -7.97 2.55
CA VAL A 56 7.40 -8.95 3.56
C VAL A 56 8.22 -10.24 3.49
N ASP A 57 8.66 -10.65 2.29
CA ASP A 57 9.59 -11.76 2.11
C ASP A 57 10.96 -11.45 2.73
N MET A 58 11.45 -10.22 2.59
CA MET A 58 12.67 -9.72 3.22
C MET A 58 12.56 -9.76 4.75
N LEU A 59 11.47 -9.22 5.32
CA LEU A 59 11.19 -9.27 6.76
C LEU A 59 11.17 -10.72 7.26
N THR A 60 10.49 -11.61 6.54
CA THR A 60 10.41 -13.02 6.87
C THR A 60 11.78 -13.68 6.84
N ALA A 61 12.54 -13.47 5.76
CA ALA A 61 13.89 -14.02 5.62
C ALA A 61 14.84 -13.56 6.73
N TYR A 62 14.71 -12.30 7.16
CA TYR A 62 15.57 -11.73 8.19
C TYR A 62 15.20 -12.20 9.59
N TYR A 63 13.92 -12.19 9.95
CA TYR A 63 13.50 -12.45 11.32
C TYR A 63 13.28 -13.93 11.63
N SER A 64 12.84 -14.74 10.64
CA SER A 64 12.41 -16.12 10.90
C SER A 64 13.52 -17.01 11.42
N LYS A 65 13.31 -17.58 12.59
CA LYS A 65 14.21 -18.62 13.15
C LYS A 65 14.23 -19.92 12.34
N GLY A 66 13.31 -20.07 11.39
CA GLY A 66 13.31 -21.15 10.41
C GLY A 66 14.30 -20.95 9.27
N CYS A 67 14.99 -19.81 9.23
CA CYS A 67 15.95 -19.44 8.19
C CYS A 67 17.39 -19.52 8.70
N ASP A 68 18.33 -19.67 7.75
CA ASP A 68 19.76 -19.42 7.90
C ASP A 68 20.17 -18.52 6.74
N THR A 69 20.12 -17.19 6.97
CA THR A 69 20.24 -16.19 5.92
C THR A 69 21.41 -15.22 6.13
N GLU A 70 22.33 -15.51 7.02
CA GLU A 70 23.49 -14.66 7.27
C GLU A 70 24.24 -14.33 5.98
N LYS A 71 24.53 -15.34 5.15
CA LYS A 71 25.23 -15.13 3.86
C LYS A 71 24.42 -14.29 2.89
N MET A 72 23.11 -14.40 2.91
CA MET A 72 22.21 -13.64 2.03
C MET A 72 22.23 -12.16 2.37
N PHE A 73 22.24 -11.82 3.66
CA PHE A 73 22.23 -10.43 4.12
C PHE A 73 23.61 -9.80 4.28
N SER A 74 24.70 -10.56 4.33
CA SER A 74 26.05 -10.10 4.68
C SER A 74 26.61 -9.00 3.74
N GLY A 75 26.09 -8.89 2.53
CA GLY A 75 26.47 -7.84 1.57
C GLY A 75 25.47 -6.71 1.43
N LEU A 76 24.36 -6.76 2.16
CA LEU A 76 23.26 -5.82 2.06
C LEU A 76 23.35 -4.72 3.13
N GLU A 77 22.61 -3.64 2.96
CA GLU A 77 22.66 -2.43 3.80
C GLU A 77 22.50 -2.73 5.29
N ILE A 78 21.53 -3.57 5.64
CA ILE A 78 21.25 -3.95 7.02
C ILE A 78 22.45 -4.61 7.74
N SER A 79 23.35 -5.26 7.01
CA SER A 79 24.53 -5.91 7.63
C SER A 79 25.50 -4.92 8.26
N LYS A 80 25.37 -3.63 7.93
CA LYS A 80 26.16 -2.55 8.50
C LYS A 80 25.62 -2.05 9.85
N CYS A 81 24.38 -2.44 10.20
CA CYS A 81 23.74 -2.00 11.43
C CYS A 81 24.31 -2.76 12.64
N PRO A 82 24.55 -2.08 13.78
CA PRO A 82 25.17 -2.71 14.96
C PRO A 82 24.34 -3.86 15.55
N ASP A 83 23.02 -3.81 15.41
CA ASP A 83 22.05 -4.79 15.93
C ASP A 83 21.72 -5.92 14.94
N PHE A 84 22.42 -5.96 13.80
CA PHE A 84 22.17 -6.96 12.75
C PHE A 84 22.06 -8.37 13.28
N TYR A 85 23.06 -8.84 14.01
CA TYR A 85 23.11 -10.21 14.57
C TYR A 85 22.20 -10.42 15.78
N GLU A 86 21.73 -9.36 16.41
CA GLU A 86 20.78 -9.44 17.52
C GLU A 86 19.42 -9.95 17.04
N HIS A 87 19.04 -9.57 15.83
CA HIS A 87 17.70 -9.83 15.30
C HIS A 87 17.67 -10.89 14.20
N LEU A 88 18.80 -11.13 13.49
CA LEU A 88 18.85 -12.06 12.36
C LEU A 88 18.48 -13.49 12.79
N ASN A 89 17.40 -14.01 12.21
CA ASN A 89 16.88 -15.37 12.41
C ASN A 89 16.59 -15.72 13.91
N LYS A 90 16.06 -14.77 14.68
CA LYS A 90 15.83 -14.94 16.13
C LYS A 90 14.38 -15.10 16.54
N TYR A 91 13.43 -14.82 15.66
CA TYR A 91 12.02 -14.68 16.04
C TYR A 91 11.16 -15.82 15.48
N ASP A 92 10.07 -16.10 16.18
CA ASP A 92 8.96 -16.86 15.63
C ASP A 92 8.17 -15.94 14.72
N VAL A 93 8.15 -16.25 13.42
CA VAL A 93 7.45 -15.48 12.40
C VAL A 93 6.19 -16.22 11.96
N ILE A 94 5.06 -15.54 11.96
CA ILE A 94 3.84 -15.98 11.30
C ILE A 94 3.63 -15.07 10.08
N HIS A 95 3.71 -15.64 8.88
CA HIS A 95 3.55 -14.91 7.63
C HIS A 95 2.55 -15.61 6.72
N PHE A 96 1.55 -14.85 6.23
CA PHE A 96 0.60 -15.32 5.23
C PHE A 96 0.13 -14.18 4.32
N ASP A 97 -0.18 -14.55 3.07
CA ASP A 97 -0.81 -13.70 2.05
C ASP A 97 -2.32 -13.96 2.06
N VAL A 98 -3.11 -12.91 2.32
CA VAL A 98 -4.57 -13.04 2.42
C VAL A 98 -5.20 -13.37 1.08
N GLN A 99 -4.67 -12.84 -0.04
CA GLN A 99 -5.18 -13.12 -1.38
C GLN A 99 -5.02 -14.60 -1.73
N TRP A 100 -3.83 -15.14 -1.48
CA TRP A 100 -3.58 -16.58 -1.69
C TRP A 100 -4.44 -17.45 -0.78
N CYS A 101 -4.59 -17.06 0.49
CA CYS A 101 -5.44 -17.77 1.44
C CYS A 101 -6.92 -17.77 1.03
N CYS A 102 -7.45 -16.67 0.49
CA CYS A 102 -8.83 -16.61 -0.03
C CYS A 102 -9.04 -17.62 -1.16
N ILE A 103 -8.09 -17.67 -2.11
CA ILE A 103 -8.15 -18.62 -3.23
C ILE A 103 -8.10 -20.07 -2.71
N SER A 104 -7.20 -20.35 -1.78
CA SER A 104 -6.99 -21.70 -1.24
C SER A 104 -8.13 -22.18 -0.34
N ALA A 105 -8.80 -21.26 0.38
CA ALA A 105 -9.97 -21.55 1.20
C ALA A 105 -11.24 -21.83 0.37
N GLY A 106 -11.24 -21.48 -0.91
CA GLY A 106 -12.35 -21.65 -1.84
C GLY A 106 -13.51 -20.66 -1.66
N SER A 107 -13.59 -19.96 -0.53
CA SER A 107 -14.55 -18.87 -0.29
C SER A 107 -14.04 -17.93 0.80
N SER A 108 -14.52 -16.69 0.79
CA SER A 108 -14.19 -15.67 1.80
C SER A 108 -14.66 -16.04 3.22
N GLU A 109 -15.78 -16.77 3.33
CA GLU A 109 -16.31 -17.25 4.61
C GLU A 109 -15.39 -18.27 5.29
N ASN A 110 -14.67 -19.07 4.50
CA ASN A 110 -13.77 -20.11 5.01
C ASN A 110 -12.35 -19.59 5.32
N LEU A 111 -12.03 -18.38 4.91
CA LEU A 111 -10.67 -17.82 5.00
C LEU A 111 -10.07 -17.93 6.40
N ILE A 112 -10.79 -17.47 7.42
CA ILE A 112 -10.28 -17.43 8.80
C ILE A 112 -10.07 -18.83 9.35
N SER A 113 -11.00 -19.75 9.06
CA SER A 113 -10.87 -21.15 9.45
C SER A 113 -9.66 -21.80 8.77
N TYR A 114 -9.46 -21.52 7.48
CA TYR A 114 -8.31 -22.02 6.70
C TYR A 114 -6.98 -21.57 7.32
N ILE A 115 -6.80 -20.25 7.52
CA ILE A 115 -5.58 -19.68 8.09
C ILE A 115 -5.37 -20.22 9.52
N THR A 116 -6.43 -20.24 10.35
CA THR A 116 -6.36 -20.68 11.74
C THR A 116 -5.93 -22.12 11.85
N ASN A 117 -6.53 -23.01 11.07
CA ASN A 117 -6.22 -24.45 11.12
C ASN A 117 -4.75 -24.73 10.78
N ILE A 118 -4.21 -24.08 9.75
CA ILE A 118 -2.82 -24.26 9.36
C ILE A 118 -1.89 -23.68 10.44
N VAL A 119 -2.07 -22.42 10.83
CA VAL A 119 -1.20 -21.77 11.80
C VAL A 119 -1.22 -22.51 13.15
N VAL A 120 -2.40 -22.90 13.66
CA VAL A 120 -2.50 -23.61 14.94
C VAL A 120 -1.87 -25.00 14.86
N SER A 121 -2.06 -25.72 13.74
CA SER A 121 -1.40 -27.01 13.52
C SER A 121 0.13 -26.88 13.55
N GLU A 122 0.67 -25.91 12.82
CA GLU A 122 2.12 -25.66 12.76
C GLU A 122 2.69 -25.15 14.10
N LEU A 123 1.93 -24.37 14.87
CA LEU A 123 2.32 -23.98 16.23
C LEU A 123 2.34 -25.16 17.18
N ARG A 124 1.40 -26.12 17.06
CA ARG A 124 1.39 -27.36 17.86
C ARG A 124 2.61 -28.25 17.55
N GLU A 125 2.99 -28.32 16.28
CA GLU A 125 4.20 -29.05 15.86
C GLU A 125 5.49 -28.36 16.36
N THR A 126 5.49 -26.99 16.34
CA THR A 126 6.65 -26.18 16.76
C THR A 126 6.84 -26.21 18.29
N TYR A 127 5.73 -26.28 19.04
CA TYR A 127 5.70 -26.22 20.52
C TYR A 127 4.92 -27.38 21.12
N PRO A 128 5.39 -28.61 20.92
CA PRO A 128 4.69 -29.83 21.44
C PRO A 128 4.59 -29.86 22.96
N GLU A 129 5.47 -29.12 23.67
CA GLU A 129 5.46 -29.00 25.12
C GLU A 129 4.33 -28.12 25.65
N VAL A 130 3.69 -27.31 24.78
CA VAL A 130 2.54 -26.46 25.12
C VAL A 130 1.26 -27.14 24.66
N ASN A 131 0.37 -27.42 25.61
CA ASN A 131 -0.92 -28.06 25.29
C ASN A 131 -1.85 -27.07 24.58
N LEU A 132 -1.77 -27.03 23.25
CA LEU A 132 -2.67 -26.24 22.39
C LEU A 132 -3.83 -27.11 21.93
N GLU A 133 -5.06 -26.66 22.20
CA GLU A 133 -6.27 -27.33 21.73
C GLU A 133 -6.41 -27.18 20.21
N GLU A 134 -7.00 -28.17 19.55
CA GLU A 134 -7.16 -28.19 18.09
C GLU A 134 -8.03 -27.02 17.57
N ASN A 135 -9.01 -26.62 18.36
CA ASN A 135 -9.91 -25.51 18.07
C ASN A 135 -9.43 -24.15 18.64
N SER A 136 -8.16 -24.04 19.01
CA SER A 136 -7.59 -22.77 19.47
C SER A 136 -7.65 -21.72 18.36
N THR A 137 -7.84 -20.45 18.75
CA THR A 137 -7.61 -19.34 17.84
C THR A 137 -6.10 -19.05 17.74
N ILE A 138 -5.64 -18.40 16.65
CA ILE A 138 -4.22 -18.04 16.49
C ILE A 138 -3.73 -17.20 17.67
N TYR A 139 -4.49 -16.16 18.03
CA TYR A 139 -4.12 -15.29 19.15
C TYR A 139 -4.18 -16.00 20.50
N GLY A 140 -5.09 -16.98 20.67
CA GLY A 140 -5.16 -17.84 21.85
C GLY A 140 -3.93 -18.76 21.95
N ALA A 141 -3.50 -19.36 20.84
CA ALA A 141 -2.31 -20.19 20.78
C ALA A 141 -1.04 -19.35 21.07
N MET A 142 -0.88 -18.19 20.45
CA MET A 142 0.24 -17.27 20.74
C MET A 142 0.29 -16.85 22.21
N ALA A 143 -0.86 -16.51 22.80
CA ALA A 143 -0.94 -16.15 24.22
C ALA A 143 -0.55 -17.30 25.16
N ARG A 144 -0.99 -18.53 24.88
CA ARG A 144 -0.61 -19.73 25.66
C ARG A 144 0.89 -20.02 25.56
N ILE A 145 1.47 -19.94 24.35
CA ILE A 145 2.91 -20.13 24.14
C ILE A 145 3.70 -19.04 24.87
N ASN A 146 3.26 -17.80 24.77
CA ASN A 146 3.90 -16.69 25.49
C ASN A 146 3.84 -16.90 27.01
N THR A 147 2.68 -17.30 27.55
CA THR A 147 2.54 -17.56 28.98
C THR A 147 3.43 -18.72 29.47
N ALA A 148 3.56 -19.78 28.66
CA ALA A 148 4.31 -20.94 29.02
C ALA A 148 5.84 -20.76 28.84
N LEU A 149 6.26 -20.08 27.79
CA LEU A 149 7.66 -20.07 27.34
C LEU A 149 8.24 -18.65 27.18
N GLY A 150 7.47 -17.59 27.42
CA GLY A 150 7.89 -16.20 27.23
C GLY A 150 8.15 -15.81 25.76
N LYS A 151 7.71 -16.62 24.79
CA LYS A 151 7.96 -16.38 23.37
C LYS A 151 7.08 -15.25 22.85
N GLN A 152 7.66 -14.44 21.97
CA GLN A 152 6.94 -13.41 21.22
C GLN A 152 7.03 -13.68 19.72
N PHE A 153 6.03 -13.21 18.99
CA PHE A 153 5.87 -13.48 17.56
C PHE A 153 6.02 -12.20 16.74
N ILE A 154 6.57 -12.34 15.55
CA ILE A 154 6.44 -11.36 14.49
C ILE A 154 5.32 -11.84 13.55
N VAL A 155 4.29 -11.02 13.36
CA VAL A 155 3.15 -11.33 12.51
C VAL A 155 3.21 -10.46 11.26
N ILE A 156 3.29 -11.10 10.10
CA ILE A 156 3.38 -10.46 8.79
C ILE A 156 2.16 -10.87 7.96
N ILE A 157 1.40 -9.90 7.48
CA ILE A 157 0.21 -10.14 6.66
C ILE A 157 0.36 -9.36 5.36
N ASP A 158 0.49 -10.07 4.23
CA ASP A 158 0.47 -9.45 2.91
C ASP A 158 -0.96 -9.36 2.38
N GLU A 159 -1.23 -8.34 1.58
CA GLU A 159 -2.53 -8.02 0.96
C GLU A 159 -3.69 -8.07 1.98
N TRP A 160 -3.47 -7.47 3.18
CA TRP A 160 -4.43 -7.50 4.29
C TRP A 160 -5.82 -6.99 3.93
N ASP A 161 -5.94 -6.15 2.92
CA ASP A 161 -7.16 -5.44 2.51
C ASP A 161 -7.97 -6.14 1.41
N VAL A 162 -7.57 -7.35 0.99
CA VAL A 162 -8.21 -8.10 -0.12
C VAL A 162 -9.71 -8.26 0.06
N LEU A 163 -10.18 -8.71 1.23
CA LEU A 163 -11.61 -8.90 1.45
C LEU A 163 -12.39 -7.59 1.36
N ILE A 164 -11.78 -6.52 1.78
CA ILE A 164 -12.40 -5.20 1.79
C ILE A 164 -12.47 -4.63 0.39
N ARG A 165 -11.44 -4.87 -0.41
CA ARG A 165 -11.29 -4.37 -1.77
C ARG A 165 -12.04 -5.21 -2.80
N ASP A 166 -11.84 -6.52 -2.75
CA ASP A 166 -12.27 -7.43 -3.82
C ASP A 166 -13.63 -8.11 -3.51
N GLU A 167 -14.00 -8.24 -2.21
CA GLU A 167 -15.26 -8.80 -1.73
C GLU A 167 -16.22 -7.73 -1.17
N ALA A 168 -16.25 -6.58 -1.81
CA ALA A 168 -17.00 -5.40 -1.38
C ALA A 168 -18.50 -5.65 -1.11
N HIS A 169 -19.08 -6.66 -1.73
CA HIS A 169 -20.47 -7.04 -1.59
C HIS A 169 -20.75 -8.03 -0.43
N ASN A 170 -19.72 -8.67 0.13
CA ASN A 170 -19.83 -9.62 1.23
C ASN A 170 -19.50 -8.98 2.58
N GLN A 171 -20.38 -8.11 3.05
CA GLN A 171 -20.18 -7.38 4.31
C GLN A 171 -20.01 -8.31 5.52
N ALA A 172 -20.71 -9.45 5.55
CA ALA A 172 -20.59 -10.40 6.64
C ALA A 172 -19.18 -11.00 6.75
N ALA A 173 -18.59 -11.42 5.64
CA ALA A 173 -17.22 -11.92 5.61
C ALA A 173 -16.21 -10.82 6.01
N GLN A 174 -16.43 -9.59 5.56
CA GLN A 174 -15.61 -8.45 5.96
C GLN A 174 -15.64 -8.20 7.46
N GLU A 175 -16.84 -8.18 8.07
CA GLU A 175 -16.99 -7.97 9.52
C GLU A 175 -16.29 -9.05 10.34
N ILE A 176 -16.45 -10.32 9.95
CA ILE A 176 -15.75 -11.45 10.59
C ILE A 176 -14.23 -11.32 10.45
N TYR A 177 -13.75 -10.92 9.30
CA TYR A 177 -12.31 -10.73 9.07
C TYR A 177 -11.75 -9.55 9.88
N ILE A 178 -12.48 -8.45 9.94
CA ILE A 178 -12.10 -7.28 10.77
C ILE A 178 -12.07 -7.64 12.25
N ASP A 179 -13.02 -8.43 12.71
CA ASP A 179 -13.06 -8.92 14.10
C ASP A 179 -11.88 -9.87 14.38
N PHE A 180 -11.50 -10.71 13.42
CA PHE A 180 -10.31 -11.55 13.51
C PHE A 180 -9.05 -10.70 13.70
N LEU A 181 -8.84 -9.67 12.86
CA LEU A 181 -7.70 -8.75 12.99
C LEU A 181 -7.74 -7.97 14.31
N ARG A 182 -8.93 -7.50 14.71
CA ARG A 182 -9.13 -6.82 16.00
C ARG A 182 -8.71 -7.70 17.18
N ASN A 183 -9.17 -8.94 17.22
CA ASN A 183 -8.86 -9.88 18.29
C ASN A 183 -7.38 -10.26 18.32
N MET A 184 -6.72 -10.30 17.17
CA MET A 184 -5.30 -10.61 17.08
C MET A 184 -4.41 -9.46 17.58
N PHE A 185 -4.76 -8.21 17.26
CA PHE A 185 -3.84 -7.08 17.42
C PHE A 185 -4.25 -6.07 18.49
N LYS A 186 -5.50 -6.10 19.00
CA LYS A 186 -5.99 -5.11 19.94
C LYS A 186 -6.00 -5.61 21.38
N GLY A 187 -5.70 -4.72 22.29
CA GLY A 187 -5.74 -4.99 23.73
C GLY A 187 -4.35 -5.22 24.33
N ILE A 188 -4.31 -5.22 25.66
CA ILE A 188 -3.07 -5.39 26.43
C ILE A 188 -2.44 -6.76 26.18
N GLU A 189 -3.25 -7.79 25.97
CA GLU A 189 -2.75 -9.14 25.75
C GLU A 189 -1.93 -9.24 24.46
N ALA A 190 -2.36 -8.60 23.36
CA ALA A 190 -1.61 -8.59 22.12
C ALA A 190 -0.18 -8.05 22.28
N SER A 191 0.02 -7.06 23.15
CA SER A 191 1.35 -6.51 23.42
C SER A 191 2.30 -7.46 24.15
N LYS A 192 1.80 -8.53 24.75
CA LYS A 192 2.61 -9.52 25.45
C LYS A 192 3.23 -10.52 24.47
N TYR A 193 2.47 -10.98 23.50
CA TYR A 193 2.90 -12.02 22.57
C TYR A 193 3.32 -11.50 21.18
N ILE A 194 3.08 -10.25 20.82
CA ILE A 194 3.53 -9.66 19.55
C ILE A 194 4.77 -8.81 19.78
N ALA A 195 5.88 -9.18 19.15
CA ALA A 195 7.09 -8.36 19.06
C ALA A 195 6.99 -7.31 17.96
N LEU A 196 6.42 -7.67 16.79
CA LEU A 196 6.18 -6.81 15.64
C LEU A 196 4.97 -7.31 14.86
N ALA A 197 4.12 -6.42 14.39
CA ALA A 197 3.10 -6.71 13.39
C ALA A 197 3.33 -5.82 12.16
N TYR A 198 3.43 -6.43 10.98
CA TYR A 198 3.63 -5.71 9.73
C TYR A 198 2.56 -6.13 8.71
N LEU A 199 1.66 -5.21 8.41
CA LEU A 199 0.60 -5.39 7.42
C LEU A 199 0.95 -4.62 6.17
N THR A 200 0.75 -5.23 4.99
CA THR A 200 0.87 -4.54 3.73
C THR A 200 -0.35 -4.78 2.85
N GLY A 201 -0.74 -3.75 2.11
CA GLY A 201 -1.90 -3.75 1.24
C GLY A 201 -1.95 -2.50 0.37
N ILE A 202 -3.08 -2.25 -0.26
CA ILE A 202 -3.32 -1.07 -1.08
C ILE A 202 -4.04 0.00 -0.24
N LEU A 203 -5.07 -0.41 0.52
CA LEU A 203 -5.91 0.50 1.27
C LEU A 203 -5.32 0.84 2.65
N PRO A 204 -5.41 2.10 3.08
CA PRO A 204 -5.05 2.47 4.45
C PRO A 204 -6.15 2.05 5.44
N ILE A 205 -5.75 1.64 6.64
CA ILE A 205 -6.68 1.20 7.71
C ILE A 205 -7.68 2.30 8.09
N LYS A 206 -7.26 3.57 8.13
CA LYS A 206 -8.05 4.69 8.67
C LYS A 206 -9.33 5.02 7.88
N LYS A 207 -9.44 4.57 6.64
CA LYS A 207 -10.54 4.95 5.74
C LYS A 207 -11.69 3.94 5.67
N LEU A 208 -11.55 2.83 6.38
CA LEU A 208 -12.59 1.82 6.45
C LEU A 208 -13.37 1.99 7.77
N LYS A 209 -14.62 1.55 7.83
CA LYS A 209 -15.43 1.46 9.08
C LYS A 209 -14.70 0.72 10.22
N THR A 210 -13.51 0.25 9.93
CA THR A 210 -12.52 -0.42 10.79
C THR A 210 -11.71 0.50 11.70
N GLN A 211 -11.96 1.81 11.66
CA GLN A 211 -11.15 2.82 12.38
C GLN A 211 -10.95 2.49 13.87
N SER A 212 -11.95 1.85 14.49
CA SER A 212 -11.85 1.42 15.88
C SER A 212 -11.13 0.08 16.08
N ALA A 213 -10.96 -0.74 15.02
CA ALA A 213 -10.43 -2.09 15.13
C ALA A 213 -8.90 -2.13 15.18
N LEU A 214 -8.23 -1.31 14.36
CA LEU A 214 -6.80 -1.31 14.15
C LEU A 214 -6.16 0.08 14.38
N ASN A 215 -6.72 0.87 15.30
CA ASN A 215 -6.26 2.23 15.60
C ASN A 215 -4.87 2.29 16.27
N ASN A 216 -4.34 1.16 16.71
CA ASN A 216 -3.00 1.02 17.27
C ASN A 216 -1.90 0.90 16.21
N PHE A 217 -2.27 0.73 14.93
CA PHE A 217 -1.28 0.68 13.86
C PHE A 217 -0.81 2.07 13.45
N THR A 218 0.52 2.23 13.36
CA THR A 218 1.14 3.36 12.65
C THR A 218 1.01 3.10 11.15
N GLN A 219 0.40 4.06 10.44
CA GLN A 219 0.17 3.91 9.01
C GLN A 219 1.18 4.68 8.20
N PHE A 220 1.77 4.00 7.22
CA PHE A 220 2.63 4.58 6.21
C PHE A 220 1.95 4.42 4.85
N THR A 221 1.70 5.54 4.19
CA THR A 221 0.99 5.60 2.89
C THR A 221 1.82 6.37 1.89
N MET A 222 1.36 6.41 0.62
CA MET A 222 1.99 7.27 -0.39
C MET A 222 1.87 8.77 -0.06
N LEU A 223 0.93 9.18 0.79
CA LEU A 223 0.80 10.57 1.26
C LEU A 223 1.69 10.88 2.46
N ASN A 224 1.97 9.88 3.27
CA ASN A 224 2.78 10.03 4.49
C ASN A 224 3.57 8.74 4.73
N ALA A 225 4.72 8.64 4.09
CA ALA A 225 5.60 7.49 4.21
C ALA A 225 6.57 7.60 5.40
N GLY A 226 6.74 8.79 5.97
CA GLY A 226 7.59 9.04 7.14
C GLY A 226 8.99 8.41 6.98
N PRO A 227 9.48 7.71 8.01
CA PRO A 227 10.81 7.09 7.99
C PRO A 227 10.95 5.96 6.95
N LEU A 228 9.85 5.45 6.39
CA LEU A 228 9.89 4.42 5.36
C LEU A 228 10.06 4.99 3.93
N THR A 229 10.07 6.32 3.78
CA THR A 229 10.18 6.97 2.46
C THR A 229 11.33 6.45 1.60
N PRO A 230 12.57 6.26 2.08
CA PRO A 230 13.69 5.78 1.26
C PRO A 230 13.49 4.35 0.73
N TYR A 231 12.61 3.58 1.37
CA TYR A 231 12.40 2.17 1.09
C TYR A 231 11.13 1.89 0.26
N ILE A 232 10.46 2.97 -0.20
CA ILE A 232 9.27 2.88 -1.05
C ILE A 232 9.66 3.05 -2.51
N GLY A 233 9.36 2.06 -3.35
CA GLY A 233 9.69 2.10 -4.76
C GLY A 233 11.21 2.25 -5.00
N PHE A 234 11.59 2.81 -6.13
CA PHE A 234 12.97 3.19 -6.41
C PHE A 234 13.12 4.70 -6.29
N ASN A 235 14.07 5.17 -5.49
CA ASN A 235 14.37 6.60 -5.39
C ASN A 235 15.23 7.07 -6.58
N GLU A 236 15.38 8.38 -6.75
CA GLU A 236 16.07 8.96 -7.92
C GLU A 236 17.52 8.52 -8.02
N ASP A 237 18.26 8.47 -6.90
CA ASP A 237 19.68 8.05 -6.89
C ASP A 237 19.82 6.59 -7.34
N GLU A 238 18.98 5.71 -6.82
CA GLU A 238 18.94 4.29 -7.24
C GLU A 238 18.58 4.13 -8.72
N VAL A 239 17.76 5.02 -9.25
CA VAL A 239 17.39 5.00 -10.67
C VAL A 239 18.53 5.53 -11.54
N ILE A 240 19.28 6.52 -11.08
CA ILE A 240 20.50 7.00 -11.75
C ILE A 240 21.52 5.86 -11.83
N ASP A 241 21.81 5.21 -10.69
CA ASP A 241 22.75 4.07 -10.66
C ASP A 241 22.29 2.93 -11.59
N LEU A 242 20.98 2.64 -11.62
CA LEU A 242 20.40 1.65 -12.53
C LEU A 242 20.59 2.05 -13.99
N CYS A 243 20.34 3.32 -14.33
CA CYS A 243 20.52 3.85 -15.67
C CYS A 243 21.99 3.77 -16.13
N GLU A 244 22.93 4.12 -15.26
CA GLU A 244 24.37 4.00 -15.54
C GLU A 244 24.77 2.54 -15.76
N LYS A 245 24.36 1.64 -14.86
CA LYS A 245 24.67 0.21 -14.95
C LYS A 245 24.18 -0.43 -16.23
N TYR A 246 23.01 -0.02 -16.72
CA TYR A 246 22.36 -0.63 -17.87
C TYR A 246 22.42 0.23 -19.13
N GLU A 247 23.17 1.32 -19.14
CA GLU A 247 23.31 2.23 -20.28
C GLU A 247 21.96 2.73 -20.82
N ILE A 248 21.09 3.22 -19.90
CA ILE A 248 19.76 3.79 -20.21
C ILE A 248 19.83 5.31 -19.98
N ASP A 249 19.24 6.10 -20.87
CA ASP A 249 19.18 7.55 -20.70
C ASP A 249 18.26 7.94 -19.53
N PHE A 250 18.85 8.46 -18.47
CA PHE A 250 18.12 8.91 -17.29
C PHE A 250 17.14 10.05 -17.60
N ALA A 251 17.46 10.95 -18.51
CA ALA A 251 16.55 12.05 -18.87
C ALA A 251 15.24 11.52 -19.49
N GLU A 252 15.35 10.48 -20.34
CA GLU A 252 14.18 9.80 -20.88
C GLU A 252 13.45 9.00 -19.80
N VAL A 253 14.16 8.31 -18.89
CA VAL A 253 13.53 7.59 -17.75
C VAL A 253 12.74 8.56 -16.89
N ARG A 254 13.30 9.71 -16.56
CA ARG A 254 12.62 10.75 -15.81
C ARG A 254 11.38 11.25 -16.52
N ARG A 255 11.46 11.49 -17.82
CA ARG A 255 10.32 11.95 -18.63
C ARG A 255 9.18 10.94 -18.67
N TRP A 256 9.48 9.64 -18.69
CA TRP A 256 8.48 8.59 -18.83
C TRP A 256 7.92 8.10 -17.49
N TYR A 257 8.74 8.04 -16.42
CA TYR A 257 8.43 7.28 -15.22
C TYR A 257 8.54 8.07 -13.91
N ASP A 258 8.97 9.35 -13.92
CA ASP A 258 8.92 10.22 -12.74
C ASP A 258 7.46 10.64 -12.49
N GLY A 259 6.79 9.92 -11.62
CA GLY A 259 5.37 10.15 -11.35
C GLY A 259 5.00 10.28 -9.88
N TYR A 260 5.93 10.06 -8.94
CA TYR A 260 5.65 10.10 -7.52
C TYR A 260 6.65 10.95 -6.76
N ARG A 261 6.14 11.79 -5.85
CA ARG A 261 6.97 12.55 -4.93
C ARG A 261 6.53 12.30 -3.50
N LEU A 262 7.43 11.80 -2.67
CA LEU A 262 7.23 11.55 -1.25
C LEU A 262 8.12 12.50 -0.42
N GLY A 263 7.56 13.62 0.04
CA GLY A 263 8.36 14.69 0.62
C GLY A 263 9.39 15.23 -0.39
N ASP A 264 10.67 15.10 -0.08
CA ASP A 264 11.77 15.54 -0.96
C ASP A 264 12.26 14.44 -1.92
N TYR A 265 11.72 13.21 -1.82
CA TYR A 265 12.13 12.09 -2.66
C TYR A 265 11.29 11.99 -3.93
N HIS A 266 11.95 11.91 -5.08
CA HIS A 266 11.37 11.41 -6.32
C HIS A 266 11.36 9.89 -6.24
N VAL A 267 10.20 9.28 -6.52
CA VAL A 267 10.02 7.83 -6.40
C VAL A 267 9.44 7.28 -7.69
N TYR A 268 10.07 6.25 -8.19
CA TYR A 268 9.73 5.58 -9.44
C TYR A 268 9.08 4.22 -9.15
N ASN A 269 8.17 3.83 -10.03
CA ASN A 269 7.54 2.52 -9.94
C ASN A 269 8.54 1.41 -10.29
N PRO A 270 8.88 0.49 -9.36
CA PRO A 270 9.86 -0.58 -9.61
C PRO A 270 9.54 -1.43 -10.83
N ASN A 271 8.27 -1.80 -11.02
CA ASN A 271 7.86 -2.63 -12.14
C ASN A 271 8.10 -1.95 -13.49
N ALA A 272 7.91 -0.65 -13.59
CA ALA A 272 8.16 0.08 -14.83
C ALA A 272 9.65 0.05 -15.19
N LEU A 273 10.51 0.28 -14.20
CA LEU A 273 11.96 0.31 -14.41
C LEU A 273 12.55 -1.08 -14.65
N VAL A 274 12.09 -2.10 -13.93
CA VAL A 274 12.50 -3.49 -14.18
C VAL A 274 12.15 -3.89 -15.61
N ASN A 275 10.90 -3.62 -16.05
CA ASN A 275 10.49 -3.94 -17.41
C ASN A 275 11.27 -3.12 -18.47
N LEU A 276 11.51 -1.84 -18.23
CA LEU A 276 12.35 -1.01 -19.12
C LEU A 276 13.77 -1.61 -19.27
N THR A 277 14.37 -2.01 -18.15
CA THR A 277 15.72 -2.59 -18.14
C THR A 277 15.78 -3.88 -18.95
N ILE A 278 14.76 -4.73 -18.83
CA ILE A 278 14.70 -6.02 -19.55
C ILE A 278 14.30 -5.82 -21.02
N MET A 279 13.26 -5.03 -21.29
CA MET A 279 12.68 -4.90 -22.63
C MET A 279 13.37 -3.84 -23.49
N ARG A 280 14.17 -2.96 -22.90
CA ARG A 280 14.87 -1.86 -23.58
C ARG A 280 13.97 -0.95 -24.41
N THR A 281 12.70 -0.83 -24.02
CA THR A 281 11.70 -0.05 -24.77
C THR A 281 10.96 0.88 -23.81
N PHE A 282 10.94 2.16 -24.14
CA PHE A 282 10.14 3.13 -23.41
C PHE A 282 8.67 3.01 -23.80
N GLN A 283 7.83 2.62 -22.87
CA GLN A 283 6.37 2.50 -23.03
C GLN A 283 5.66 2.59 -21.67
N SER A 284 4.35 2.80 -21.71
CA SER A 284 3.55 2.77 -20.48
C SER A 284 3.39 1.34 -19.97
N TYR A 285 4.19 0.96 -18.99
CA TYR A 285 4.03 -0.32 -18.28
C TYR A 285 2.90 -0.28 -17.23
N TRP A 286 2.29 0.89 -17.03
CA TRP A 286 1.22 1.13 -16.07
C TRP A 286 -0.15 0.70 -16.61
N SER A 287 -0.47 1.03 -17.82
CA SER A 287 -1.76 0.75 -18.45
C SER A 287 -2.07 -0.75 -18.62
N GLN A 288 -1.04 -1.58 -18.59
CA GLN A 288 -1.17 -3.05 -18.64
C GLN A 288 -1.43 -3.68 -17.27
N THR A 289 -1.56 -2.89 -16.21
CA THR A 289 -1.71 -3.41 -14.85
C THR A 289 -3.18 -3.50 -14.46
N GLY A 290 -3.57 -4.56 -13.75
CA GLY A 290 -4.91 -4.70 -13.16
C GLY A 290 -5.28 -3.63 -12.12
N THR A 291 -4.45 -2.60 -11.93
CA THR A 291 -4.72 -1.47 -11.02
C THR A 291 -5.96 -0.70 -11.44
N TYR A 292 -6.15 -0.48 -12.75
CA TYR A 292 -7.37 0.14 -13.27
C TYR A 292 -8.61 -0.71 -12.94
N LEU A 293 -8.53 -2.03 -13.13
CA LEU A 293 -9.63 -2.95 -12.81
C LEU A 293 -9.92 -3.06 -11.32
N SER A 294 -8.90 -2.90 -10.46
CA SER A 294 -9.11 -2.94 -9.00
C SER A 294 -9.65 -1.64 -8.41
N ILE A 295 -9.55 -0.53 -9.13
CA ILE A 295 -10.14 0.76 -8.74
C ILE A 295 -11.61 0.84 -9.15
N LEU A 296 -12.00 0.19 -10.24
CA LEU A 296 -13.40 0.18 -10.71
C LEU A 296 -14.43 -0.20 -9.63
N PRO A 297 -14.23 -1.24 -8.80
CA PRO A 297 -15.14 -1.54 -7.70
C PRO A 297 -15.19 -0.43 -6.63
N LEU A 298 -14.04 0.22 -6.34
CA LEU A 298 -13.96 1.30 -5.34
C LEU A 298 -14.65 2.58 -5.83
N ILE A 299 -14.56 2.86 -7.14
CA ILE A 299 -15.32 3.93 -7.82
C ILE A 299 -16.82 3.69 -7.68
N ASN A 300 -17.23 2.42 -7.65
CA ASN A 300 -18.63 2.02 -7.60
C ASN A 300 -19.19 1.88 -6.16
N MET A 301 -18.37 1.97 -5.13
CA MET A 301 -18.80 1.74 -3.74
C MET A 301 -19.41 2.96 -3.07
N ASP A 302 -18.74 4.08 -3.11
CA ASP A 302 -19.23 5.37 -2.65
C ASP A 302 -18.32 6.52 -3.11
N PHE A 303 -18.81 7.74 -2.92
CA PHE A 303 -18.10 8.96 -3.33
C PHE A 303 -16.80 9.18 -2.54
N ASP A 304 -16.76 8.81 -1.27
CA ASP A 304 -15.58 8.96 -0.42
C ASP A 304 -14.50 7.93 -0.77
N GLY A 305 -14.87 6.73 -1.19
CA GLY A 305 -13.95 5.71 -1.70
C GLY A 305 -13.26 6.13 -2.99
N LEU A 306 -14.02 6.69 -3.93
CA LEU A 306 -13.48 7.25 -5.19
C LEU A 306 -12.50 8.39 -4.92
N ARG A 307 -12.93 9.37 -4.11
CA ARG A 307 -12.11 10.53 -3.73
C ARG A 307 -10.78 10.11 -3.12
N THR A 308 -10.82 9.12 -2.22
CA THR A 308 -9.64 8.55 -1.57
C THR A 308 -8.69 7.90 -2.58
N SER A 309 -9.23 7.06 -3.46
CA SER A 309 -8.43 6.33 -4.45
C SER A 309 -7.77 7.26 -5.46
N ILE A 310 -8.47 8.31 -5.90
CA ILE A 310 -7.89 9.32 -6.80
C ILE A 310 -6.78 10.11 -6.08
N ILE A 311 -6.98 10.50 -4.83
CA ILE A 311 -5.95 11.19 -4.04
C ILE A 311 -4.72 10.31 -3.88
N GLU A 312 -4.88 9.02 -3.59
CA GLU A 312 -3.76 8.10 -3.46
C GLU A 312 -3.04 7.82 -4.78
N MET A 313 -3.76 7.75 -5.89
CA MET A 313 -3.16 7.60 -7.22
C MET A 313 -2.33 8.82 -7.64
N LEU A 314 -2.75 10.01 -7.22
CA LEU A 314 -2.18 11.28 -7.67
C LEU A 314 -1.21 11.89 -6.65
N SER A 315 -1.13 11.34 -5.46
CA SER A 315 -0.33 11.88 -4.35
C SER A 315 1.19 11.81 -4.54
N GLY A 316 1.66 11.28 -5.65
CA GLY A 316 3.05 11.32 -6.06
C GLY A 316 3.29 12.04 -7.38
N SER A 317 2.24 12.55 -8.02
CA SER A 317 2.39 13.21 -9.31
C SER A 317 2.98 14.63 -9.17
N SER A 318 3.41 15.20 -10.30
CA SER A 318 3.79 16.62 -10.44
C SER A 318 2.63 17.60 -10.18
N VAL A 319 1.49 17.10 -9.73
CA VAL A 319 0.26 17.83 -9.46
C VAL A 319 0.06 17.96 -7.94
N GLU A 320 -0.19 19.18 -7.48
CA GLU A 320 -0.60 19.45 -6.11
C GLU A 320 -2.11 19.23 -6.00
N VAL A 321 -2.53 18.22 -5.21
CA VAL A 321 -3.95 17.97 -4.96
C VAL A 321 -4.33 18.72 -3.70
N ASN A 322 -4.94 19.89 -3.85
CA ASN A 322 -5.35 20.73 -2.71
C ASN A 322 -6.78 20.34 -2.31
N VAL A 323 -6.93 19.31 -1.48
CA VAL A 323 -8.23 18.81 -1.02
C VAL A 323 -8.60 19.40 0.35
N ASN A 324 -7.64 19.92 1.13
CA ASN A 324 -7.82 20.27 2.53
C ASN A 324 -8.05 21.75 2.84
N GLU A 325 -7.75 22.66 1.95
CA GLU A 325 -8.00 24.11 2.19
C GLU A 325 -9.47 24.51 2.06
N PHE A 326 -10.29 23.67 1.49
CA PHE A 326 -11.67 24.00 1.13
C PHE A 326 -12.76 23.51 2.12
N GLN A 327 -12.37 22.90 3.22
CA GLN A 327 -13.35 22.42 4.23
C GLN A 327 -13.85 23.50 5.22
N ASN A 328 -13.22 24.67 5.26
CA ASN A 328 -13.53 25.68 6.29
C ASN A 328 -14.38 26.87 5.84
N ASP A 329 -14.62 27.07 4.54
CA ASP A 329 -15.50 28.13 4.08
C ASP A 329 -16.69 27.54 3.30
N MET A 330 -17.89 28.00 3.65
CA MET A 330 -19.19 27.53 3.12
C MET A 330 -19.43 27.88 1.63
N VAL A 331 -18.45 27.64 0.76
CA VAL A 331 -18.61 27.74 -0.69
C VAL A 331 -18.37 26.35 -1.28
N SER A 332 -19.38 25.79 -1.95
CA SER A 332 -19.29 24.49 -2.59
C SER A 332 -18.37 24.56 -3.81
N PHE A 333 -17.27 23.84 -3.76
CA PHE A 333 -16.28 23.73 -4.82
C PHE A 333 -16.51 22.49 -5.70
N ALA A 334 -15.76 22.38 -6.82
CA ALA A 334 -15.67 21.16 -7.62
C ALA A 334 -15.21 19.98 -6.77
N ASP A 335 -15.59 18.76 -7.16
CA ASP A 335 -15.25 17.56 -6.40
C ASP A 335 -13.73 17.37 -6.29
N PHE A 336 -12.97 17.76 -7.34
CA PHE A 336 -11.51 17.74 -7.34
C PHE A 336 -10.96 18.96 -8.07
N VAL A 337 -9.87 19.49 -7.55
CA VAL A 337 -9.07 20.52 -8.20
C VAL A 337 -7.62 20.08 -8.22
N PHE A 338 -7.04 19.99 -9.40
CA PHE A 338 -5.65 19.64 -9.62
C PHE A 338 -4.91 20.86 -10.12
N ILE A 339 -3.93 21.33 -9.38
CA ILE A 339 -3.13 22.50 -9.74
C ILE A 339 -1.69 22.05 -9.92
N PRO A 340 -1.09 22.21 -11.12
CA PRO A 340 0.32 21.94 -11.31
C PRO A 340 1.18 22.80 -10.40
N LYS A 341 2.25 22.20 -9.86
CA LYS A 341 3.25 22.97 -9.11
C LYS A 341 3.84 24.08 -9.97
N PRO A 342 4.32 25.18 -9.37
CA PRO A 342 4.79 26.34 -10.12
C PRO A 342 5.81 26.02 -11.22
N LEU A 343 6.66 25.01 -11.00
CA LEU A 343 7.67 24.57 -11.97
C LEU A 343 7.08 23.92 -13.25
N TYR A 344 5.86 23.40 -13.17
CA TYR A 344 5.20 22.64 -14.25
C TYR A 344 3.98 23.36 -14.82
N ARG A 345 3.79 24.61 -14.45
CA ARG A 345 2.60 25.41 -14.80
C ARG A 345 2.45 25.61 -16.31
N ASP A 346 3.56 25.73 -17.02
CA ASP A 346 3.58 25.96 -18.47
C ASP A 346 3.42 24.66 -19.26
N ASP A 347 3.70 23.51 -18.63
CA ASP A 347 3.65 22.20 -19.29
C ASP A 347 2.31 21.49 -19.09
N TYR A 348 1.59 21.75 -17.99
CA TYR A 348 0.35 21.05 -17.63
C TYR A 348 -0.77 22.02 -17.25
N PRO A 349 -2.02 21.76 -17.68
CA PRO A 349 -3.17 22.55 -17.26
C PRO A 349 -3.59 22.23 -15.82
N ALA A 350 -4.21 23.19 -15.15
CA ALA A 350 -5.01 22.88 -13.98
C ALA A 350 -6.32 22.21 -14.38
N LEU A 351 -6.80 21.24 -13.57
CA LEU A 351 -8.05 20.53 -13.83
C LEU A 351 -9.06 20.81 -12.72
N LEU A 352 -10.27 21.21 -13.11
CA LEU A 352 -11.45 21.30 -12.25
C LEU A 352 -12.38 20.16 -12.63
N VAL A 353 -12.57 19.20 -11.74
CA VAL A 353 -13.30 17.97 -12.01
C VAL A 353 -14.57 17.92 -11.15
N GLU A 354 -15.70 17.69 -11.78
CA GLU A 354 -16.99 17.45 -11.14
C GLU A 354 -17.53 16.08 -11.54
N LEU A 355 -18.00 15.32 -10.55
CA LEU A 355 -18.53 13.98 -10.74
C LEU A 355 -20.05 13.98 -10.65
N LYS A 356 -20.69 13.20 -11.49
CA LYS A 356 -22.14 12.93 -11.44
C LYS A 356 -22.41 11.43 -11.47
N TRP A 357 -23.54 11.08 -10.91
CA TRP A 357 -24.01 9.71 -10.82
C TRP A 357 -25.40 9.60 -11.42
N ASN A 358 -25.56 8.71 -12.41
CA ASN A 358 -26.82 8.51 -13.13
C ASN A 358 -27.43 9.81 -13.69
N LYS A 359 -26.58 10.70 -14.18
CA LYS A 359 -26.98 11.92 -14.91
C LYS A 359 -26.31 11.95 -16.28
N ASP A 360 -25.62 13.02 -16.61
CA ASP A 360 -24.77 13.15 -17.80
C ASP A 360 -23.53 13.99 -17.45
N ALA A 361 -22.49 13.89 -18.27
CA ALA A 361 -21.25 14.60 -18.06
C ALA A 361 -21.39 16.12 -18.32
N GLU A 362 -22.33 16.52 -19.16
CA GLU A 362 -22.65 17.94 -19.40
C GLU A 362 -23.23 18.60 -18.15
N THR A 363 -24.08 17.90 -17.40
CA THR A 363 -24.60 18.38 -16.11
C THR A 363 -23.46 18.66 -15.11
N ALA A 364 -22.42 17.81 -15.09
CA ALA A 364 -21.23 18.04 -14.27
C ALA A 364 -20.50 19.32 -14.72
N LEU A 365 -20.26 19.45 -16.01
CA LEU A 365 -19.55 20.58 -16.59
C LEU A 365 -20.30 21.91 -16.34
N ASN A 366 -21.63 21.92 -16.52
CA ASN A 366 -22.47 23.08 -16.28
C ASN A 366 -22.45 23.48 -14.81
N GLN A 367 -22.42 22.56 -13.88
CA GLN A 367 -22.28 22.88 -12.45
C GLN A 367 -20.99 23.61 -12.14
N ILE A 368 -19.85 23.22 -12.75
CA ILE A 368 -18.57 23.92 -12.58
C ILE A 368 -18.71 25.37 -13.00
N LYS A 369 -19.39 25.62 -14.12
CA LYS A 369 -19.59 26.96 -14.69
C LYS A 369 -20.57 27.80 -13.85
N GLU A 370 -21.73 27.25 -13.51
CA GLU A 370 -22.77 27.94 -12.72
C GLU A 370 -22.29 28.35 -11.34
N ARG A 371 -21.47 27.51 -10.70
CA ARG A 371 -20.91 27.78 -9.38
C ARG A 371 -19.61 28.57 -9.42
N LYS A 372 -19.16 28.98 -10.61
CA LYS A 372 -18.00 29.82 -10.82
C LYS A 372 -16.71 29.29 -10.20
N TYR A 373 -16.55 27.96 -10.15
CA TYR A 373 -15.34 27.34 -9.58
C TYR A 373 -14.04 27.84 -10.20
N PRO A 374 -13.92 28.12 -11.52
CA PRO A 374 -12.71 28.68 -12.10
C PRO A 374 -12.28 30.03 -11.52
N GLU A 375 -13.21 30.79 -10.96
CA GLU A 375 -12.90 32.09 -10.33
C GLU A 375 -12.05 31.92 -9.06
N SER A 376 -12.06 30.73 -8.42
CA SER A 376 -11.19 30.39 -7.29
C SER A 376 -9.72 30.23 -7.68
N LEU A 377 -9.44 30.02 -8.98
CA LEU A 377 -8.10 29.88 -9.53
C LEU A 377 -7.58 31.14 -10.21
N GLN A 378 -8.08 32.33 -9.85
CA GLN A 378 -7.69 33.62 -10.49
C GLN A 378 -6.18 33.92 -10.43
N GLN A 379 -5.48 33.36 -9.44
CA GLN A 379 -4.03 33.52 -9.32
C GLN A 379 -3.25 32.51 -10.17
N TYR A 380 -3.90 31.49 -10.74
CA TYR A 380 -3.26 30.54 -11.61
C TYR A 380 -3.14 31.10 -13.03
N THR A 381 -1.92 31.15 -13.54
CA THR A 381 -1.61 31.79 -14.83
C THR A 381 -1.52 30.79 -16.00
N GLY A 382 -1.60 29.49 -15.73
CA GLY A 382 -1.60 28.44 -16.76
C GLY A 382 -2.99 28.14 -17.31
N ASP A 383 -3.05 27.18 -18.22
CA ASP A 383 -4.30 26.69 -18.79
C ASP A 383 -5.17 25.99 -17.73
N ILE A 384 -6.49 26.17 -17.81
CA ILE A 384 -7.47 25.51 -16.93
C ILE A 384 -8.42 24.67 -17.79
N LEU A 385 -8.57 23.40 -17.45
CA LEU A 385 -9.55 22.50 -18.06
C LEU A 385 -10.67 22.17 -17.06
N LEU A 386 -11.91 22.30 -17.52
CA LEU A 386 -13.11 21.88 -16.83
C LEU A 386 -13.44 20.45 -17.27
N VAL A 387 -13.61 19.54 -16.32
CA VAL A 387 -13.82 18.13 -16.58
C VAL A 387 -15.09 17.66 -15.89
N GLY A 388 -16.10 17.34 -16.66
CA GLY A 388 -17.34 16.72 -16.20
C GLY A 388 -17.29 15.19 -16.40
N ILE A 389 -17.50 14.42 -15.36
CA ILE A 389 -17.54 12.96 -15.43
C ILE A 389 -18.88 12.48 -14.88
N ASN A 390 -19.56 11.60 -15.62
CA ASN A 390 -20.75 10.89 -15.14
C ASN A 390 -20.53 9.39 -15.19
N TYR A 391 -21.02 8.68 -14.17
CA TYR A 391 -21.13 7.23 -14.16
C TYR A 391 -22.59 6.82 -14.24
N ASP A 392 -22.94 6.04 -15.28
CA ASP A 392 -24.24 5.39 -15.40
C ASP A 392 -24.19 3.98 -14.78
N LYS A 393 -24.91 3.80 -13.66
CA LYS A 393 -24.94 2.53 -12.93
C LYS A 393 -25.62 1.42 -13.73
N LYS A 394 -26.61 1.75 -14.57
CA LYS A 394 -27.38 0.78 -15.34
C LYS A 394 -26.57 0.23 -16.50
N GLU A 395 -25.96 1.11 -17.25
CA GLU A 395 -25.13 0.78 -18.41
C GLU A 395 -23.67 0.45 -18.05
N LYS A 396 -23.26 0.75 -16.80
CA LYS A 396 -21.88 0.61 -16.28
C LYS A 396 -20.84 1.33 -17.14
N VAL A 397 -21.19 2.52 -17.63
CA VAL A 397 -20.35 3.31 -18.53
C VAL A 397 -20.02 4.66 -17.89
N HIS A 398 -18.78 5.11 -18.09
CA HIS A 398 -18.38 6.47 -17.78
C HIS A 398 -18.48 7.36 -19.02
N GLN A 399 -19.01 8.54 -18.83
CA GLN A 399 -19.02 9.62 -19.83
C GLN A 399 -18.15 10.75 -19.30
N CYS A 400 -17.31 11.31 -20.16
CA CYS A 400 -16.42 12.42 -19.80
C CYS A 400 -16.52 13.50 -20.84
N VAL A 401 -16.69 14.76 -20.38
CA VAL A 401 -16.64 15.95 -21.23
C VAL A 401 -15.58 16.88 -20.67
N ILE A 402 -14.73 17.39 -21.54
CA ILE A 402 -13.62 18.29 -21.19
C ILE A 402 -13.76 19.58 -21.99
N GLU A 403 -13.65 20.72 -21.31
CA GLU A 403 -13.67 22.04 -21.93
C GLU A 403 -12.54 22.91 -21.38
N LYS A 404 -11.88 23.67 -22.26
CA LYS A 404 -10.86 24.64 -21.83
C LYS A 404 -11.58 25.93 -21.35
N TRP A 405 -11.24 26.35 -20.14
CA TRP A 405 -11.75 27.59 -19.60
C TRP A 405 -10.89 28.77 -20.01
N PHE A 406 -11.54 29.83 -20.43
CA PHE A 406 -10.91 31.11 -20.76
C PHE A 406 -11.40 32.16 -19.76
N PRO A 407 -10.50 32.82 -19.00
CA PRO A 407 -10.90 33.96 -18.18
C PRO A 407 -11.57 34.99 -19.05
N LEU A 408 -12.73 35.49 -18.63
CA LEU A 408 -13.34 36.63 -19.28
C LEU A 408 -12.36 37.80 -19.16
N CYS A 409 -11.83 38.26 -20.30
CA CYS A 409 -11.08 39.51 -20.34
C CYS A 409 -12.02 40.63 -19.86
N ILE A 410 -11.77 41.17 -18.66
CA ILE A 410 -12.42 42.38 -18.15
C ILE A 410 -11.69 43.59 -18.70
#